data_86a31345768567bd63549e9288686ada
#
_entry.id   86a31345768567bd63549e9288686ada
#
_cell.length_a   1.000
_cell.length_b   1.000
_cell.length_c   1.000
_cell.angle_alpha   90.00
_cell.angle_beta   90.00
_cell.angle_gamma   90.00
#
_symmetry.space_group_name_H-M   'P 1'
#
loop_
_entity.id
_entity.type
_entity.pdbx_description
1 polymer ?
#
loop_
_entity_poly.entity_id
_entity_poly.type
_entity_poly.pdbx_seq_one_letter_code
_entity_poly.pdbx_strand_id
1 'polypeptide(L)'
;MSSSHGPVDAAIKAFAKGEIVVVTDDDDRENEGDLFVAASLCTPEKMAFIIRNTSGIVCAPLGDEFARRLQLDPMVAKNDAPLGTAFTVSVDVRHGLTTGISAEERCNTVRALANGNSGAADFVRPGHVFPLLARQGGVLIRSGHTEACVDLCRLAGLSPVGVLAELMNENGTVMRGPQVAAFAKQYKLAQVSIAELIAYRQSRDKLVERVGTFDVASTIGSLKGYAYVTPFDPVHHMAFVYGDIGDGRGVLARLHRADVIGDVFGGAKPINSALKRFKASGRGVIIYLRDGTAGVPVAEIPRNGNTETEAVRSKQWREIGLGAQILKDLNISSIRLLTSSKRIYIGLSGFGIEIVDTEPLEV
;
A
#
# COMPACT_ATOMS: atom_id res chain seq x y z
N MET A 1 6.32 0.52 24.66
CA MET A 1 5.87 -0.84 24.31
C MET A 1 6.44 -1.14 22.95
N SER A 2 7.30 -2.15 22.83
CA SER A 2 7.88 -2.58 21.55
C SER A 2 6.74 -3.07 20.65
N SER A 3 6.46 -2.38 19.56
CA SER A 3 5.56 -2.87 18.51
C SER A 3 6.17 -4.17 17.99
N SER A 4 5.52 -5.31 18.23
CA SER A 4 6.02 -6.61 17.76
C SER A 4 5.79 -6.70 16.25
N HIS A 5 6.78 -6.29 15.48
CA HIS A 5 6.84 -6.58 14.03
C HIS A 5 7.33 -8.03 13.76
N GLY A 6 7.20 -8.90 14.76
CA GLY A 6 7.70 -10.27 14.74
C GLY A 6 7.31 -11.08 13.50
N PRO A 7 6.03 -11.09 13.06
CA PRO A 7 5.64 -11.80 11.85
C PRO A 7 6.28 -11.24 10.58
N VAL A 8 6.35 -9.91 10.43
CA VAL A 8 6.97 -9.26 9.27
C VAL A 8 8.47 -9.52 9.23
N ASP A 9 9.17 -9.38 10.36
CA ASP A 9 10.61 -9.66 10.45
C ASP A 9 10.92 -11.15 10.16
N ALA A 10 10.05 -12.07 10.61
CA ALA A 10 10.16 -13.49 10.30
C ALA A 10 9.94 -13.76 8.80
N ALA A 11 8.92 -13.15 8.19
CA ALA A 11 8.64 -13.26 6.76
C ALA A 11 9.80 -12.71 5.91
N ILE A 12 10.34 -11.54 6.25
CA ILE A 12 11.49 -10.95 5.55
C ILE A 12 12.71 -11.88 5.63
N LYS A 13 13.01 -12.43 6.81
CA LYS A 13 14.14 -13.36 6.99
C LYS A 13 13.97 -14.65 6.20
N ALA A 14 12.77 -15.23 6.19
CA ALA A 14 12.43 -16.41 5.41
C ALA A 14 12.57 -16.11 3.90
N PHE A 15 12.02 -15.00 3.46
CA PHE A 15 12.06 -14.57 2.07
C PHE A 15 13.49 -14.32 1.57
N ALA A 16 14.34 -13.70 2.40
CA ALA A 16 15.76 -13.47 2.10
C ALA A 16 16.56 -14.77 1.92
N LYS A 17 16.12 -15.88 2.54
CA LYS A 17 16.68 -17.22 2.33
C LYS A 17 16.07 -17.96 1.14
N GLY A 18 15.11 -17.34 0.45
CA GLY A 18 14.35 -17.96 -0.63
C GLY A 18 13.31 -18.97 -0.14
N GLU A 19 12.91 -18.95 1.13
CA GLU A 19 11.83 -19.77 1.64
C GLU A 19 10.49 -19.25 1.12
N ILE A 20 9.49 -20.14 0.99
CA ILE A 20 8.12 -19.76 0.65
C ILE A 20 7.48 -19.11 1.89
N VAL A 21 6.75 -18.01 1.66
CA VAL A 21 6.01 -17.26 2.68
C VAL A 21 4.53 -17.24 2.29
N VAL A 22 3.64 -17.37 3.27
CA VAL A 22 2.21 -17.17 3.09
C VAL A 22 1.89 -15.71 3.37
N VAL A 23 1.21 -15.06 2.42
CA VAL A 23 0.75 -13.68 2.59
C VAL A 23 -0.77 -13.65 2.50
N THR A 24 -1.42 -13.02 3.48
CA THR A 24 -2.88 -12.87 3.53
C THR A 24 -3.27 -11.42 3.38
N ASP A 25 -4.39 -11.17 2.75
CA ASP A 25 -5.02 -9.87 2.76
C ASP A 25 -6.17 -9.77 3.80
N ASP A 26 -6.85 -8.61 3.81
CA ASP A 26 -7.90 -8.34 4.78
C ASP A 26 -9.18 -9.11 4.46
N ASP A 27 -9.95 -9.47 5.53
CA ASP A 27 -11.20 -10.23 5.43
C ASP A 27 -12.26 -9.55 4.55
N ASP A 28 -12.21 -8.23 4.45
CA ASP A 28 -13.14 -7.42 3.68
C ASP A 28 -12.63 -7.08 2.26
N ARG A 29 -11.45 -7.61 1.83
CA ARG A 29 -10.91 -7.49 0.49
C ARG A 29 -11.17 -8.78 -0.32
N GLU A 30 -10.20 -9.64 -0.49
CA GLU A 30 -10.31 -10.96 -1.14
C GLU A 30 -10.48 -12.06 -0.09
N ASN A 31 -9.94 -11.83 1.11
CA ASN A 31 -9.87 -12.79 2.22
C ASN A 31 -9.18 -14.08 1.79
N GLU A 32 -8.09 -13.94 1.05
CA GLU A 32 -7.34 -15.02 0.44
C GLU A 32 -5.92 -15.09 0.98
N GLY A 33 -5.23 -16.17 0.71
CA GLY A 33 -3.83 -16.33 1.02
C GLY A 33 -3.07 -16.82 -0.19
N ASP A 34 -1.91 -16.20 -0.44
CA ASP A 34 -1.03 -16.53 -1.54
C ASP A 34 0.28 -17.12 -1.04
N LEU A 35 0.88 -17.99 -1.84
CA LEU A 35 2.26 -18.42 -1.67
C LEU A 35 3.20 -17.48 -2.40
N PHE A 36 4.15 -16.90 -1.67
CA PHE A 36 5.17 -16.02 -2.24
C PHE A 36 6.57 -16.65 -2.15
N VAL A 37 7.38 -16.41 -3.17
CA VAL A 37 8.84 -16.64 -3.12
C VAL A 37 9.56 -15.60 -3.96
N ALA A 38 10.79 -15.23 -3.56
CA ALA A 38 11.62 -14.36 -4.38
C ALA A 38 12.00 -15.05 -5.69
N ALA A 39 11.75 -14.42 -6.84
CA ALA A 39 11.98 -15.03 -8.14
C ALA A 39 13.46 -15.42 -8.36
N SER A 40 14.41 -14.60 -7.87
CA SER A 40 15.84 -14.87 -7.95
C SER A 40 16.30 -16.12 -7.18
N LEU A 41 15.55 -16.54 -6.15
CA LEU A 41 15.83 -17.67 -5.26
C LEU A 41 14.81 -18.82 -5.43
N CYS A 42 13.96 -18.74 -6.45
CA CYS A 42 13.03 -19.83 -6.80
C CYS A 42 13.81 -21.04 -7.31
N THR A 43 13.36 -22.25 -6.92
CA THR A 43 13.89 -23.51 -7.42
C THR A 43 12.76 -24.32 -8.07
N PRO A 44 13.06 -25.30 -8.93
CA PRO A 44 12.02 -26.16 -9.54
C PRO A 44 11.14 -26.84 -8.50
N GLU A 45 11.69 -27.25 -7.35
CA GLU A 45 10.95 -27.90 -6.26
C GLU A 45 9.95 -26.94 -5.61
N LYS A 46 10.37 -25.66 -5.37
CA LYS A 46 9.49 -24.62 -4.84
C LYS A 46 8.39 -24.27 -5.84
N MET A 47 8.75 -24.14 -7.10
CA MET A 47 7.77 -23.91 -8.17
C MET A 47 6.77 -25.06 -8.25
N ALA A 48 7.22 -26.31 -8.18
CA ALA A 48 6.36 -27.48 -8.16
C ALA A 48 5.44 -27.49 -6.91
N PHE A 49 5.95 -27.05 -5.76
CA PHE A 49 5.14 -26.92 -4.54
C PHE A 49 4.04 -25.87 -4.73
N ILE A 50 4.38 -24.67 -5.26
CA ILE A 50 3.43 -23.59 -5.55
C ILE A 50 2.35 -24.10 -6.50
N ILE A 51 2.71 -24.68 -7.64
CA ILE A 51 1.76 -25.18 -8.64
C ILE A 51 0.77 -26.18 -8.06
N ARG A 52 1.22 -27.09 -7.18
CA ARG A 52 0.36 -28.15 -6.62
C ARG A 52 -0.59 -27.68 -5.54
N ASN A 53 -0.29 -26.58 -4.87
CA ASN A 53 -1.07 -26.11 -3.72
C ASN A 53 -1.85 -24.80 -4.00
N THR A 54 -1.79 -24.30 -5.23
CA THR A 54 -2.40 -23.03 -5.61
C THR A 54 -3.25 -23.16 -6.86
N SER A 55 -3.79 -22.04 -7.36
CA SER A 55 -4.51 -21.99 -8.65
C SER A 55 -3.67 -22.50 -9.83
N GLY A 56 -2.35 -22.57 -9.67
CA GLY A 56 -1.41 -22.90 -10.75
C GLY A 56 -1.18 -21.76 -11.73
N ILE A 57 -1.89 -20.63 -11.58
CA ILE A 57 -1.63 -19.39 -12.32
C ILE A 57 -0.43 -18.71 -11.68
N VAL A 58 0.76 -18.97 -12.23
CA VAL A 58 2.00 -18.42 -11.70
C VAL A 58 2.13 -16.97 -12.14
N CYS A 59 1.95 -16.05 -11.19
CA CYS A 59 2.15 -14.63 -11.39
C CYS A 59 3.56 -14.20 -10.95
N ALA A 60 4.13 -13.21 -11.67
CA ALA A 60 5.43 -12.65 -11.39
C ALA A 60 5.33 -11.12 -11.13
N PRO A 61 5.02 -10.69 -9.90
CA PRO A 61 5.05 -9.28 -9.54
C PRO A 61 6.43 -8.65 -9.76
N LEU A 62 6.46 -7.46 -10.37
CA LEU A 62 7.69 -6.72 -10.65
C LEU A 62 7.44 -5.20 -10.69
N GLY A 63 8.54 -4.44 -10.55
CA GLY A 63 8.51 -2.99 -10.66
C GLY A 63 8.48 -2.49 -12.11
N ASP A 64 8.03 -1.25 -12.29
CA ASP A 64 7.91 -0.58 -13.60
C ASP A 64 9.23 -0.55 -14.39
N GLU A 65 10.38 -0.43 -13.73
CA GLU A 65 11.70 -0.47 -14.36
C GLU A 65 11.98 -1.80 -15.08
N PHE A 66 11.53 -2.93 -14.48
CA PHE A 66 11.65 -4.25 -15.08
C PHE A 66 10.69 -4.40 -16.26
N ALA A 67 9.44 -3.96 -16.11
CA ALA A 67 8.45 -4.02 -17.17
C ALA A 67 8.92 -3.26 -18.42
N ARG A 68 9.47 -2.04 -18.24
CA ARG A 68 10.00 -1.24 -19.36
C ARG A 68 11.22 -1.88 -20.00
N ARG A 69 12.21 -2.33 -19.20
CA ARG A 69 13.41 -2.98 -19.70
C ARG A 69 13.11 -4.24 -20.50
N LEU A 70 12.15 -5.04 -20.01
CA LEU A 70 11.78 -6.31 -20.62
C LEU A 70 10.67 -6.16 -21.68
N GLN A 71 10.17 -4.93 -21.94
CA GLN A 71 9.10 -4.64 -22.88
C GLN A 71 7.84 -5.50 -22.61
N LEU A 72 7.40 -5.48 -21.36
CA LEU A 72 6.19 -6.18 -20.90
C LEU A 72 4.99 -5.23 -21.04
N ASP A 73 4.34 -5.25 -22.17
CA ASP A 73 3.17 -4.43 -22.44
C ASP A 73 1.96 -4.88 -21.61
N PRO A 74 1.04 -3.96 -21.25
CA PRO A 74 -0.22 -4.33 -20.62
C PRO A 74 -0.96 -5.41 -21.43
N MET A 75 -1.54 -6.39 -20.75
CA MET A 75 -2.31 -7.48 -21.38
C MET A 75 -3.51 -6.95 -22.16
N VAL A 76 -4.11 -5.85 -21.70
CA VAL A 76 -5.27 -5.20 -22.31
C VAL A 76 -5.07 -3.69 -22.37
N ALA A 77 -5.58 -3.05 -23.40
CA ALA A 77 -5.51 -1.59 -23.56
C ALA A 77 -6.34 -0.85 -22.49
N LYS A 78 -7.46 -1.45 -22.06
CA LYS A 78 -8.33 -0.95 -20.99
C LYS A 78 -8.55 -2.05 -19.98
N ASN A 79 -8.05 -1.86 -18.77
CA ASN A 79 -8.27 -2.80 -17.67
C ASN A 79 -9.60 -2.46 -16.97
N ASP A 80 -10.55 -3.39 -17.04
CA ASP A 80 -11.87 -3.30 -16.39
C ASP A 80 -12.05 -4.38 -15.29
N ALA A 81 -10.95 -5.06 -14.89
CA ALA A 81 -10.97 -5.99 -13.78
C ALA A 81 -11.39 -5.30 -12.46
N PRO A 82 -12.24 -5.91 -11.62
CA PRO A 82 -12.78 -5.30 -10.40
C PRO A 82 -11.71 -4.73 -9.46
N LEU A 83 -10.58 -5.42 -9.33
CA LEU A 83 -9.46 -5.01 -8.47
C LEU A 83 -8.36 -4.27 -9.24
N GLY A 84 -8.50 -4.10 -10.54
CA GLY A 84 -7.55 -3.37 -11.37
C GLY A 84 -6.13 -3.96 -11.40
N THR A 85 -5.98 -5.28 -11.17
CA THR A 85 -4.68 -5.96 -11.21
C THR A 85 -4.02 -5.78 -12.57
N ALA A 86 -2.82 -5.24 -12.58
CA ALA A 86 -2.14 -4.82 -13.80
C ALA A 86 -1.36 -5.99 -14.44
N PHE A 87 -2.09 -6.89 -15.08
CA PHE A 87 -1.49 -7.95 -15.89
C PHE A 87 -0.77 -7.37 -17.10
N THR A 88 0.42 -7.91 -17.38
CA THR A 88 1.11 -7.71 -18.65
C THR A 88 0.93 -8.93 -19.55
N VAL A 89 1.41 -8.87 -20.79
CA VAL A 89 1.49 -10.05 -21.64
C VAL A 89 2.24 -11.17 -20.95
N SER A 90 1.74 -12.40 -21.03
CA SER A 90 2.39 -13.59 -20.45
C SER A 90 3.68 -13.92 -21.22
N VAL A 91 4.65 -14.52 -20.53
CA VAL A 91 5.97 -14.78 -21.08
C VAL A 91 6.51 -16.16 -20.68
N ASP A 92 7.45 -16.67 -21.50
CA ASP A 92 8.37 -17.74 -21.14
C ASP A 92 9.78 -17.33 -21.51
N VAL A 93 10.80 -17.80 -20.74
CA VAL A 93 12.20 -17.57 -21.14
C VAL A 93 12.52 -18.42 -22.35
N ARG A 94 13.16 -17.82 -23.34
CA ARG A 94 13.48 -18.47 -24.63
C ARG A 94 14.50 -19.59 -24.52
N HIS A 95 15.51 -19.42 -23.66
CA HIS A 95 16.63 -20.35 -23.53
C HIS A 95 16.19 -21.63 -22.79
N GLY A 96 16.35 -22.77 -23.43
CA GLY A 96 15.97 -24.07 -22.89
C GLY A 96 14.45 -24.34 -22.91
N LEU A 97 13.68 -23.54 -23.63
CA LEU A 97 12.22 -23.68 -23.73
C LEU A 97 11.85 -24.90 -24.54
N THR A 98 10.93 -25.71 -24.00
CA THR A 98 10.22 -26.76 -24.74
C THR A 98 8.74 -26.41 -24.84
N THR A 99 7.92 -26.75 -23.84
CA THR A 99 6.51 -26.37 -23.76
C THR A 99 6.24 -25.14 -22.88
N GLY A 100 7.15 -24.80 -21.96
CA GLY A 100 7.04 -23.68 -21.04
C GLY A 100 6.24 -23.95 -19.76
N ILE A 101 5.45 -25.05 -19.71
CA ILE A 101 4.48 -25.26 -18.64
C ILE A 101 5.05 -25.98 -17.42
N SER A 102 6.19 -26.69 -17.56
CA SER A 102 6.78 -27.45 -16.45
C SER A 102 7.21 -26.53 -15.29
N ALA A 103 7.32 -27.11 -14.08
CA ALA A 103 7.81 -26.36 -12.92
C ALA A 103 9.23 -25.81 -13.14
N GLU A 104 10.10 -26.58 -13.82
CA GLU A 104 11.45 -26.18 -14.16
C GLU A 104 11.45 -24.99 -15.13
N GLU A 105 10.68 -25.05 -16.20
CA GLU A 105 10.62 -23.99 -17.22
C GLU A 105 10.02 -22.69 -16.65
N ARG A 106 8.93 -22.78 -15.86
CA ARG A 106 8.37 -21.62 -15.17
C ARG A 106 9.33 -21.04 -14.12
N CYS A 107 10.08 -21.91 -13.41
CA CYS A 107 11.16 -21.47 -12.52
C CYS A 107 12.25 -20.70 -13.28
N ASN A 108 12.70 -21.23 -14.43
CA ASN A 108 13.69 -20.56 -15.27
C ASN A 108 13.17 -19.21 -15.77
N THR A 109 11.90 -19.13 -16.14
CA THR A 109 11.25 -17.89 -16.60
C THR A 109 11.24 -16.83 -15.49
N VAL A 110 10.79 -17.16 -14.26
CA VAL A 110 10.74 -16.16 -13.17
C VAL A 110 12.15 -15.73 -12.73
N ARG A 111 13.13 -16.63 -12.75
CA ARG A 111 14.54 -16.28 -12.48
C ARG A 111 15.11 -15.35 -13.55
N ALA A 112 14.79 -15.58 -14.83
CA ALA A 112 15.18 -14.71 -15.92
C ALA A 112 14.54 -13.32 -15.80
N LEU A 113 13.27 -13.22 -15.40
CA LEU A 113 12.60 -11.94 -15.10
C LEU A 113 13.32 -11.14 -14.01
N ALA A 114 13.84 -11.82 -12.97
CA ALA A 114 14.59 -11.21 -11.88
C ALA A 114 16.05 -10.89 -12.20
N ASN A 115 16.58 -11.41 -13.31
CA ASN A 115 17.98 -11.23 -13.68
C ASN A 115 18.18 -9.86 -14.34
N GLY A 116 19.07 -9.03 -13.78
CA GLY A 116 19.42 -7.72 -14.31
C GLY A 116 20.00 -7.72 -15.72
N ASN A 117 20.61 -8.84 -16.16
CA ASN A 117 21.22 -8.98 -17.48
C ASN A 117 20.24 -9.45 -18.57
N SER A 118 19.02 -9.89 -18.20
CA SER A 118 18.02 -10.29 -19.19
C SER A 118 17.43 -9.08 -19.91
N GLY A 119 17.20 -9.23 -21.22
CA GLY A 119 16.54 -8.26 -22.07
C GLY A 119 15.23 -8.78 -22.66
N ALA A 120 14.51 -7.93 -23.39
CA ALA A 120 13.24 -8.30 -24.02
C ALA A 120 13.34 -9.48 -25.00
N ALA A 121 14.48 -9.65 -25.68
CA ALA A 121 14.73 -10.72 -26.64
C ALA A 121 14.89 -12.11 -25.98
N ASP A 122 15.15 -12.15 -24.68
CA ASP A 122 15.30 -13.42 -23.94
C ASP A 122 13.96 -14.09 -23.65
N PHE A 123 12.86 -13.45 -23.97
CA PHE A 123 11.50 -13.95 -23.70
C PHE A 123 10.70 -14.17 -24.99
N VAL A 124 9.83 -15.16 -24.95
CA VAL A 124 8.75 -15.36 -25.93
C VAL A 124 7.43 -14.88 -25.33
N ARG A 125 6.51 -14.47 -26.20
CA ARG A 125 5.18 -13.95 -25.88
C ARG A 125 4.18 -14.55 -26.88
N PRO A 126 3.04 -15.11 -26.42
CA PRO A 126 2.68 -15.39 -25.02
C PRO A 126 3.48 -16.54 -24.41
N GLY A 127 3.34 -16.71 -23.07
CA GLY A 127 3.96 -17.80 -22.31
C GLY A 127 3.08 -18.24 -21.14
N HIS A 128 3.68 -18.92 -20.15
CA HIS A 128 2.99 -19.56 -19.03
C HIS A 128 3.24 -18.91 -17.67
N VAL A 129 3.99 -17.80 -17.65
CA VAL A 129 4.16 -16.94 -16.47
C VAL A 129 3.51 -15.58 -16.76
N PHE A 130 2.78 -15.05 -15.79
CA PHE A 130 2.00 -13.81 -15.89
C PHE A 130 2.66 -12.70 -15.09
N PRO A 131 3.48 -11.81 -15.70
CA PRO A 131 4.04 -10.69 -14.98
C PRO A 131 2.94 -9.71 -14.56
N LEU A 132 3.06 -9.18 -13.34
CA LEU A 132 2.15 -8.19 -12.77
C LEU A 132 2.92 -6.91 -12.44
N LEU A 133 2.39 -5.77 -12.88
CA LEU A 133 3.01 -4.48 -12.61
C LEU A 133 2.58 -3.93 -11.26
N ALA A 134 3.50 -3.92 -10.29
CA ALA A 134 3.26 -3.33 -8.98
C ALA A 134 3.23 -1.79 -9.05
N ARG A 135 2.35 -1.17 -8.26
CA ARG A 135 2.32 0.28 -8.13
C ARG A 135 3.57 0.80 -7.43
N GLN A 136 4.12 1.91 -7.95
CA GLN A 136 5.21 2.61 -7.26
C GLN A 136 4.74 3.04 -5.86
N GLY A 137 5.57 2.77 -4.85
CA GLY A 137 5.21 2.95 -3.43
C GLY A 137 4.68 1.68 -2.75
N GLY A 138 4.40 0.61 -3.51
CA GLY A 138 4.07 -0.71 -2.99
C GLY A 138 2.77 -0.72 -2.19
N VAL A 139 2.73 -1.51 -1.10
CA VAL A 139 1.53 -1.67 -0.25
C VAL A 139 1.03 -0.37 0.37
N LEU A 140 1.86 0.67 0.42
CA LEU A 140 1.47 1.99 0.91
C LEU A 140 0.59 2.76 -0.09
N ILE A 141 0.56 2.33 -1.34
CA ILE A 141 -0.26 2.92 -2.42
C ILE A 141 -1.41 1.99 -2.80
N ARG A 142 -1.18 0.68 -2.86
CA ARG A 142 -2.20 -0.33 -3.13
C ARG A 142 -1.98 -1.55 -2.22
N SER A 143 -2.96 -1.85 -1.38
CA SER A 143 -2.92 -2.96 -0.41
C SER A 143 -3.16 -4.33 -1.07
N GLY A 144 -2.42 -4.63 -2.16
CA GLY A 144 -2.57 -5.88 -2.92
C GLY A 144 -1.39 -6.84 -2.79
N HIS A 145 -1.64 -8.13 -3.05
CA HIS A 145 -0.61 -9.17 -3.07
C HIS A 145 0.55 -8.85 -4.03
N THR A 146 0.25 -8.24 -5.19
CA THR A 146 1.25 -7.78 -6.18
C THR A 146 2.28 -6.84 -5.55
N GLU A 147 1.80 -5.81 -4.87
CA GLU A 147 2.63 -4.81 -4.18
C GLU A 147 3.36 -5.42 -3.00
N ALA A 148 2.68 -6.25 -2.20
CA ALA A 148 3.27 -6.94 -1.04
C ALA A 148 4.46 -7.82 -1.45
N CYS A 149 4.36 -8.52 -2.57
CA CYS A 149 5.42 -9.39 -3.08
C CYS A 149 6.68 -8.60 -3.47
N VAL A 150 6.52 -7.50 -4.19
CA VAL A 150 7.63 -6.61 -4.57
C VAL A 150 8.26 -5.94 -3.35
N ASP A 151 7.43 -5.55 -2.36
CA ASP A 151 7.92 -4.95 -1.12
C ASP A 151 8.72 -5.94 -0.28
N LEU A 152 8.27 -7.19 -0.15
CA LEU A 152 9.03 -8.23 0.53
C LEU A 152 10.38 -8.49 -0.16
N CYS A 153 10.43 -8.50 -1.49
CA CYS A 153 11.70 -8.58 -2.22
C CYS A 153 12.64 -7.44 -1.82
N ARG A 154 12.15 -6.19 -1.83
CA ARG A 154 12.95 -5.00 -1.48
C ARG A 154 13.42 -5.03 -0.03
N LEU A 155 12.53 -5.36 0.91
CA LEU A 155 12.83 -5.46 2.33
C LEU A 155 13.83 -6.60 2.64
N ALA A 156 13.82 -7.66 1.84
CA ALA A 156 14.79 -8.76 1.90
C ALA A 156 16.12 -8.44 1.21
N GLY A 157 16.28 -7.26 0.57
CA GLY A 157 17.48 -6.88 -0.17
C GLY A 157 17.67 -7.65 -1.49
N LEU A 158 16.59 -8.15 -2.08
CA LEU A 158 16.59 -8.95 -3.31
C LEU A 158 16.10 -8.13 -4.51
N SER A 159 16.30 -8.67 -5.71
CA SER A 159 15.72 -8.13 -6.95
C SER A 159 14.18 -8.01 -6.75
N PRO A 160 13.55 -6.84 -7.07
CA PRO A 160 12.13 -6.59 -6.82
C PRO A 160 11.22 -7.32 -7.82
N VAL A 161 11.45 -8.61 -7.96
CA VAL A 161 10.65 -9.54 -8.75
C VAL A 161 10.38 -10.77 -7.89
N GLY A 162 9.12 -11.08 -7.70
CA GLY A 162 8.70 -12.25 -6.94
C GLY A 162 7.87 -13.23 -7.76
N VAL A 163 7.39 -14.25 -7.09
CA VAL A 163 6.42 -15.21 -7.57
C VAL A 163 5.27 -15.22 -6.59
N LEU A 164 4.04 -15.24 -7.07
CA LEU A 164 2.85 -15.48 -6.27
C LEU A 164 1.83 -16.34 -6.99
N ALA A 165 1.02 -17.05 -6.21
CA ALA A 165 -0.18 -17.75 -6.68
C ALA A 165 -1.11 -18.00 -5.48
N GLU A 166 -2.43 -17.98 -5.72
CA GLU A 166 -3.48 -18.09 -4.72
C GLU A 166 -3.63 -19.54 -4.22
N LEU A 167 -3.68 -19.72 -2.88
CA LEU A 167 -3.88 -21.02 -2.25
C LEU A 167 -5.27 -21.61 -2.56
N MET A 168 -5.30 -22.86 -2.95
CA MET A 168 -6.53 -23.57 -3.35
C MET A 168 -6.78 -24.79 -2.49
N ASN A 169 -8.04 -25.05 -2.16
CA ASN A 169 -8.50 -26.32 -1.63
C ASN A 169 -8.51 -27.39 -2.72
N GLU A 170 -8.44 -28.67 -2.33
CA GLU A 170 -8.49 -29.81 -3.27
C GLU A 170 -9.77 -29.83 -4.13
N ASN A 171 -10.85 -29.27 -3.63
CA ASN A 171 -12.12 -29.16 -4.36
C ASN A 171 -12.17 -28.00 -5.38
N GLY A 172 -11.06 -27.27 -5.55
CA GLY A 172 -10.96 -26.16 -6.48
C GLY A 172 -11.49 -24.81 -5.96
N THR A 173 -11.87 -24.71 -4.68
CA THR A 173 -12.22 -23.44 -4.05
C THR A 173 -10.98 -22.74 -3.48
N VAL A 174 -11.00 -21.42 -3.39
CA VAL A 174 -9.91 -20.64 -2.80
C VAL A 174 -9.85 -20.87 -1.29
N MET A 175 -8.64 -21.01 -0.72
CA MET A 175 -8.46 -21.08 0.73
C MET A 175 -8.62 -19.70 1.35
N ARG A 176 -9.32 -19.63 2.50
CA ARG A 176 -9.61 -18.38 3.20
C ARG A 176 -9.40 -18.50 4.71
N GLY A 177 -9.02 -17.39 5.33
CA GLY A 177 -8.94 -17.24 6.78
C GLY A 177 -8.29 -18.42 7.51
N PRO A 178 -9.04 -19.19 8.34
CA PRO A 178 -8.48 -20.29 9.14
C PRO A 178 -7.83 -21.41 8.31
N GLN A 179 -8.27 -21.64 7.06
CA GLN A 179 -7.69 -22.66 6.18
C GLN A 179 -6.25 -22.28 5.79
N VAL A 180 -6.02 -20.99 5.47
CA VAL A 180 -4.69 -20.47 5.14
C VAL A 180 -3.75 -20.59 6.34
N ALA A 181 -4.22 -20.25 7.55
CA ALA A 181 -3.42 -20.39 8.77
C ALA A 181 -3.08 -21.86 9.08
N ALA A 182 -4.02 -22.78 8.86
CA ALA A 182 -3.79 -24.23 9.01
C ALA A 182 -2.75 -24.75 8.01
N PHE A 183 -2.83 -24.31 6.76
CA PHE A 183 -1.86 -24.62 5.72
C PHE A 183 -0.46 -24.13 6.07
N ALA A 184 -0.32 -22.85 6.45
CA ALA A 184 0.96 -22.27 6.86
C ALA A 184 1.59 -23.06 8.03
N LYS A 185 0.77 -23.44 9.03
CA LYS A 185 1.22 -24.24 10.17
C LYS A 185 1.64 -25.66 9.75
N GLN A 186 0.87 -26.32 8.89
CA GLN A 186 1.15 -27.67 8.39
C GLN A 186 2.51 -27.75 7.68
N TYR A 187 2.81 -26.78 6.84
CA TYR A 187 4.05 -26.73 6.06
C TYR A 187 5.16 -25.91 6.73
N LYS A 188 4.92 -25.40 7.96
CA LYS A 188 5.86 -24.58 8.75
C LYS A 188 6.35 -23.35 7.99
N LEU A 189 5.46 -22.72 7.24
CA LEU A 189 5.74 -21.52 6.47
C LEU A 189 5.55 -20.28 7.37
N ALA A 190 6.39 -19.27 7.17
CA ALA A 190 6.15 -17.97 7.76
C ALA A 190 4.88 -17.37 7.14
N GLN A 191 4.06 -16.72 7.97
CA GLN A 191 2.84 -16.04 7.53
C GLN A 191 2.89 -14.59 7.97
N VAL A 192 2.42 -13.70 7.08
CA VAL A 192 2.29 -12.27 7.32
C VAL A 192 1.05 -11.75 6.60
N SER A 193 0.36 -10.76 7.18
CA SER A 193 -0.73 -10.06 6.51
C SER A 193 -0.22 -8.80 5.80
N ILE A 194 -0.94 -8.38 4.75
CA ILE A 194 -0.67 -7.10 4.06
C ILE A 194 -0.83 -5.93 5.03
N ALA A 195 -1.80 -5.97 5.96
CA ALA A 195 -1.97 -4.96 7.00
C ALA A 195 -0.75 -4.84 7.92
N GLU A 196 -0.15 -5.96 8.35
CA GLU A 196 1.09 -5.94 9.14
C GLU A 196 2.26 -5.36 8.34
N LEU A 197 2.37 -5.71 7.04
CA LEU A 197 3.40 -5.17 6.17
C LEU A 197 3.24 -3.65 5.93
N ILE A 198 2.00 -3.17 5.79
CA ILE A 198 1.68 -1.74 5.73
C ILE A 198 2.15 -1.05 7.01
N ALA A 199 1.74 -1.53 8.19
CA ALA A 199 2.13 -0.96 9.48
C ALA A 199 3.66 -0.95 9.66
N TYR A 200 4.34 -2.02 9.26
CA TYR A 200 5.80 -2.12 9.28
C TYR A 200 6.46 -1.05 8.43
N ARG A 201 6.05 -0.91 7.17
CA ARG A 201 6.60 0.09 6.25
C ARG A 201 6.29 1.52 6.71
N GLN A 202 5.07 1.75 7.16
CA GLN A 202 4.63 3.05 7.68
C GLN A 202 5.47 3.53 8.86
N SER A 203 5.93 2.62 9.73
CA SER A 203 6.77 2.98 10.87
C SER A 203 8.23 3.30 10.49
N ARG A 204 8.69 2.92 9.31
CA ARG A 204 10.10 2.99 8.87
C ARG A 204 10.34 3.87 7.66
N ASP A 205 9.41 3.90 6.71
CA ASP A 205 9.56 4.65 5.48
C ASP A 205 9.24 6.14 5.70
N LYS A 206 10.08 7.00 5.15
CA LYS A 206 9.80 8.44 5.07
C LYS A 206 8.92 8.69 3.85
N LEU A 207 7.60 8.83 4.07
CA LEU A 207 6.61 9.02 3.01
C LEU A 207 6.43 10.48 2.60
N VAL A 208 6.94 11.44 3.39
CA VAL A 208 6.78 12.86 3.12
C VAL A 208 8.11 13.60 3.21
N GLU A 209 8.29 14.56 2.34
CA GLU A 209 9.40 15.49 2.36
C GLU A 209 8.87 16.93 2.46
N ARG A 210 9.37 17.70 3.43
CA ARG A 210 9.04 19.11 3.56
C ARG A 210 9.80 19.90 2.50
N VAL A 211 9.08 20.57 1.59
CA VAL A 211 9.66 21.33 0.48
C VAL A 211 9.46 22.85 0.60
N GLY A 212 8.65 23.31 1.57
CA GLY A 212 8.42 24.73 1.75
C GLY A 212 7.87 25.10 3.11
N THR A 213 8.12 26.33 3.50
CA THR A 213 7.55 26.97 4.71
C THR A 213 7.15 28.40 4.36
N PHE A 214 5.94 28.81 4.79
CA PHE A 214 5.37 30.12 4.45
C PHE A 214 4.40 30.59 5.53
N ASP A 215 4.06 31.88 5.54
CA ASP A 215 3.08 32.46 6.46
C ASP A 215 1.74 32.63 5.74
N VAL A 216 0.64 32.36 6.45
CA VAL A 216 -0.72 32.49 5.94
C VAL A 216 -1.57 33.33 6.86
N ALA A 217 -2.14 34.41 6.33
CA ALA A 217 -3.14 35.19 7.04
C ALA A 217 -4.47 34.38 7.11
N SER A 218 -5.04 34.30 8.31
CA SER A 218 -6.32 33.60 8.53
C SER A 218 -7.29 34.47 9.37
N THR A 219 -8.51 33.98 9.50
CA THR A 219 -9.56 34.64 10.33
C THR A 219 -9.23 34.67 11.82
N ILE A 220 -8.23 33.90 12.27
CA ILE A 220 -7.83 33.82 13.68
C ILE A 220 -6.44 34.46 13.94
N GLY A 221 -5.77 34.95 12.91
CA GLY A 221 -4.42 35.46 12.93
C GLY A 221 -3.50 34.74 11.95
N SER A 222 -2.18 34.89 12.11
CA SER A 222 -1.19 34.25 11.26
C SER A 222 -1.07 32.78 11.58
N LEU A 223 -1.02 31.94 10.53
CA LEU A 223 -0.68 30.52 10.58
C LEU A 223 0.68 30.30 9.93
N LYS A 224 1.44 29.32 10.44
CA LYS A 224 2.64 28.84 9.77
C LYS A 224 2.26 27.69 8.83
N GLY A 225 2.47 27.88 7.53
CA GLY A 225 2.23 26.88 6.50
C GLY A 225 3.50 26.08 6.21
N TYR A 226 3.31 24.79 5.95
CA TYR A 226 4.35 23.85 5.53
C TYR A 226 3.85 23.08 4.32
N ALA A 227 4.67 22.99 3.27
CA ALA A 227 4.37 22.20 2.07
C ALA A 227 5.17 20.89 2.09
N TYR A 228 4.49 19.80 1.73
CA TYR A 228 5.04 18.46 1.68
C TYR A 228 4.77 17.81 0.34
N VAL A 229 5.73 17.03 -0.15
CA VAL A 229 5.58 16.14 -1.31
C VAL A 229 5.77 14.69 -0.88
N THR A 230 5.29 13.77 -1.71
CA THR A 230 5.56 12.35 -1.56
C THR A 230 6.40 11.88 -2.75
N PRO A 231 7.20 10.81 -2.62
CA PRO A 231 7.93 10.25 -3.74
C PRO A 231 7.01 9.54 -4.77
N PHE A 232 5.69 9.46 -4.50
CA PHE A 232 4.75 8.65 -5.26
C PHE A 232 3.78 9.47 -6.13
N ASP A 233 3.65 10.78 -5.84
CA ASP A 233 2.85 11.68 -6.64
C ASP A 233 3.36 13.13 -6.56
N PRO A 234 3.13 13.94 -7.60
CA PRO A 234 3.58 15.34 -7.63
C PRO A 234 2.69 16.30 -6.83
N VAL A 235 1.70 15.77 -6.09
CA VAL A 235 0.73 16.60 -5.38
C VAL A 235 1.31 17.10 -4.07
N HIS A 236 1.26 18.41 -3.85
CA HIS A 236 1.67 19.01 -2.59
C HIS A 236 0.56 18.86 -1.54
N HIS A 237 0.90 18.27 -0.40
CA HIS A 237 0.09 18.30 0.81
C HIS A 237 0.55 19.50 1.68
N MET A 238 -0.29 19.97 2.58
CA MET A 238 0.03 21.13 3.39
C MET A 238 -0.33 20.89 4.86
N ALA A 239 0.44 21.53 5.76
CA ALA A 239 0.06 21.67 7.15
C ALA A 239 -0.01 23.14 7.51
N PHE A 240 -1.03 23.52 8.30
CA PHE A 240 -1.22 24.87 8.80
C PHE A 240 -1.24 24.84 10.32
N VAL A 241 -0.24 25.44 10.93
CA VAL A 241 -0.05 25.47 12.39
C VAL A 241 -0.43 26.84 12.93
N TYR A 242 -1.26 26.85 13.98
CA TYR A 242 -1.59 28.00 14.77
C TYR A 242 -0.93 27.92 16.15
N GLY A 243 -0.27 29.01 16.56
CA GLY A 243 0.42 29.10 17.86
C GLY A 243 1.66 28.19 17.94
N ASP A 244 2.18 28.04 19.16
CA ASP A 244 3.33 27.19 19.45
C ASP A 244 2.87 25.76 19.77
N ILE A 245 3.41 24.79 19.04
CA ILE A 245 3.12 23.37 19.24
C ILE A 245 3.66 22.88 20.61
N GLY A 246 4.71 23.53 21.14
CA GLY A 246 5.31 23.18 22.41
C GLY A 246 5.92 21.78 22.44
N ASP A 247 5.51 20.96 23.40
CA ASP A 247 6.00 19.59 23.58
C ASP A 247 5.39 18.56 22.57
N GLY A 248 4.51 19.00 21.69
CA GLY A 248 3.86 18.15 20.69
C GLY A 248 2.81 17.18 21.25
N ARG A 249 2.35 17.37 22.48
CA ARG A 249 1.36 16.50 23.13
C ARG A 249 -0.02 17.12 23.19
N GLY A 250 -1.05 16.33 22.96
CA GLY A 250 -2.45 16.73 23.04
C GLY A 250 -2.81 17.89 22.13
N VAL A 251 -2.13 18.04 20.99
CA VAL A 251 -2.35 19.13 20.05
C VAL A 251 -3.70 18.95 19.36
N LEU A 252 -4.53 19.99 19.30
CA LEU A 252 -5.75 19.95 18.49
C LEU A 252 -5.37 19.79 17.01
N ALA A 253 -5.86 18.73 16.37
CA ALA A 253 -5.52 18.40 15.00
C ALA A 253 -6.75 18.11 14.16
N ARG A 254 -6.78 18.64 12.93
CA ARG A 254 -7.75 18.31 11.90
C ARG A 254 -7.03 17.68 10.72
N LEU A 255 -7.36 16.43 10.41
CA LEU A 255 -7.02 15.80 9.13
C LEU A 255 -8.14 16.19 8.15
N HIS A 256 -7.81 17.07 7.20
CA HIS A 256 -8.77 17.62 6.24
C HIS A 256 -8.39 17.17 4.83
N ARG A 257 -9.32 16.51 4.17
CA ARG A 257 -9.19 16.19 2.75
C ARG A 257 -9.65 17.39 1.94
N ALA A 258 -8.84 17.82 0.97
CA ALA A 258 -9.18 18.91 0.07
C ALA A 258 -10.53 18.67 -0.61
N ASP A 259 -11.44 19.60 -0.45
CA ASP A 259 -12.74 19.66 -1.10
C ASP A 259 -12.93 21.07 -1.67
N VAL A 260 -12.54 21.24 -2.94
CA VAL A 260 -12.58 22.57 -3.58
C VAL A 260 -13.97 23.20 -3.52
N ILE A 261 -15.03 22.39 -3.65
CA ILE A 261 -16.39 22.92 -3.61
C ILE A 261 -16.74 23.38 -2.19
N GLY A 262 -16.54 22.55 -1.18
CA GLY A 262 -16.79 22.86 0.22
C GLY A 262 -15.85 23.95 0.76
N ASP A 263 -14.58 23.89 0.40
CA ASP A 263 -13.54 24.78 0.94
C ASP A 263 -13.57 26.19 0.31
N VAL A 264 -13.87 26.28 -1.00
CA VAL A 264 -13.85 27.58 -1.71
C VAL A 264 -15.25 28.16 -1.82
N PHE A 265 -16.23 27.36 -2.22
CA PHE A 265 -17.60 27.82 -2.49
C PHE A 265 -18.58 27.54 -1.35
N GLY A 266 -18.32 26.50 -0.53
CA GLY A 266 -19.14 26.13 0.64
C GLY A 266 -18.80 26.87 1.93
N GLY A 267 -17.89 27.88 1.89
CA GLY A 267 -17.48 28.69 3.03
C GLY A 267 -16.54 27.97 4.01
N ALA A 268 -15.92 26.87 3.61
CA ALA A 268 -14.91 26.13 4.39
C ALA A 268 -15.34 25.86 5.85
N LYS A 269 -16.59 25.51 6.09
CA LYS A 269 -17.15 25.34 7.44
C LYS A 269 -16.31 24.46 8.36
N PRO A 270 -15.84 23.24 7.93
CA PRO A 270 -15.01 22.39 8.79
C PRO A 270 -13.67 23.04 9.16
N ILE A 271 -13.05 23.76 8.23
CA ILE A 271 -11.79 24.48 8.45
C ILE A 271 -12.01 25.61 9.43
N ASN A 272 -13.03 26.44 9.19
CA ASN A 272 -13.36 27.58 10.05
C ASN A 272 -13.75 27.16 11.47
N SER A 273 -14.47 26.04 11.62
CA SER A 273 -14.79 25.46 12.93
C SER A 273 -13.52 25.02 13.66
N ALA A 274 -12.59 24.32 12.97
CA ALA A 274 -11.30 23.95 13.54
C ALA A 274 -10.47 25.17 13.95
N LEU A 275 -10.38 26.19 13.11
CA LEU A 275 -9.65 27.43 13.41
C LEU A 275 -10.19 28.14 14.67
N LYS A 276 -11.51 28.22 14.86
CA LYS A 276 -12.12 28.77 16.08
C LYS A 276 -11.70 27.99 17.33
N ARG A 277 -11.65 26.67 17.24
CA ARG A 277 -11.19 25.81 18.34
C ARG A 277 -9.68 26.02 18.63
N PHE A 278 -8.85 26.18 17.60
CA PHE A 278 -7.43 26.50 17.77
C PHE A 278 -7.22 27.83 18.48
N LYS A 279 -7.99 28.87 18.10
CA LYS A 279 -7.94 30.17 18.78
C LYS A 279 -8.27 30.07 20.27
N ALA A 280 -9.30 29.28 20.62
CA ALA A 280 -9.69 29.03 22.00
C ALA A 280 -8.64 28.23 22.79
N SER A 281 -7.96 27.27 22.14
CA SER A 281 -6.93 26.41 22.74
C SER A 281 -5.52 27.06 22.76
N GLY A 282 -5.30 28.13 21.99
CA GLY A 282 -3.98 28.75 21.80
C GLY A 282 -3.06 28.03 20.82
N ARG A 283 -3.37 26.79 20.41
CA ARG A 283 -2.57 26.02 19.44
C ARG A 283 -3.39 25.00 18.69
N GLY A 284 -2.95 24.64 17.48
CA GLY A 284 -3.56 23.58 16.69
C GLY A 284 -2.95 23.42 15.31
N VAL A 285 -3.30 22.33 14.62
CA VAL A 285 -2.80 22.02 13.28
C VAL A 285 -3.90 21.50 12.37
N ILE A 286 -3.98 22.01 11.14
CA ILE A 286 -4.73 21.41 10.04
C ILE A 286 -3.74 20.71 9.12
N ILE A 287 -3.90 19.41 8.90
CA ILE A 287 -3.23 18.68 7.84
C ILE A 287 -4.18 18.65 6.65
N TYR A 288 -3.81 19.38 5.59
CA TYR A 288 -4.60 19.53 4.37
C TYR A 288 -4.08 18.57 3.31
N LEU A 289 -4.78 17.45 3.15
CA LEU A 289 -4.41 16.38 2.25
C LEU A 289 -5.08 16.57 0.89
N ARG A 290 -4.29 16.56 -0.17
CA ARG A 290 -4.77 16.69 -1.55
C ARG A 290 -4.65 15.35 -2.27
N ASP A 291 -5.60 15.04 -3.12
CA ASP A 291 -5.68 13.76 -3.84
C ASP A 291 -5.60 13.90 -5.36
N GLY A 292 -5.10 14.96 -5.89
CA GLY A 292 -4.98 15.17 -7.35
C GLY A 292 -6.31 15.33 -8.11
N THR A 293 -7.47 15.05 -7.47
CA THR A 293 -8.80 15.19 -8.08
C THR A 293 -9.44 16.54 -7.82
N ALA A 294 -8.74 17.45 -7.15
CA ALA A 294 -9.25 18.75 -6.71
C ALA A 294 -10.53 18.67 -5.85
N GLY A 295 -10.86 17.49 -5.29
CA GLY A 295 -12.06 17.29 -4.46
C GLY A 295 -13.36 17.26 -5.24
N VAL A 296 -13.31 17.22 -6.57
CA VAL A 296 -14.52 17.04 -7.38
C VAL A 296 -15.05 15.62 -7.13
N PRO A 297 -16.29 15.45 -6.63
CA PRO A 297 -16.88 14.13 -6.52
C PRO A 297 -17.02 13.55 -7.92
N VAL A 298 -16.18 12.57 -8.25
CA VAL A 298 -16.43 11.72 -9.41
C VAL A 298 -17.64 10.89 -9.02
N ALA A 299 -18.78 11.10 -9.67
CA ALA A 299 -19.95 10.27 -9.47
C ALA A 299 -19.56 8.84 -9.89
N GLU A 300 -19.21 8.01 -8.92
CA GLU A 300 -19.17 6.58 -9.13
C GLU A 300 -20.61 6.14 -9.36
N ILE A 301 -20.88 5.63 -10.56
CA ILE A 301 -22.16 4.98 -10.85
C ILE A 301 -22.28 3.83 -9.84
N PRO A 302 -23.31 3.81 -8.97
CA PRO A 302 -23.46 2.75 -7.98
C PRO A 302 -23.56 1.41 -8.70
N ARG A 303 -22.51 0.60 -8.67
CA ARG A 303 -22.62 -0.82 -8.99
C ARG A 303 -23.16 -1.49 -7.73
N ASN A 304 -24.31 -2.13 -7.88
CA ASN A 304 -25.04 -2.84 -6.82
C ASN A 304 -24.10 -3.72 -5.98
N GLY A 305 -23.96 -3.39 -4.71
CA GLY A 305 -23.23 -4.18 -3.73
C GLY A 305 -22.47 -3.31 -2.74
N ASN A 306 -22.72 -3.54 -1.46
CA ASN A 306 -22.21 -2.83 -0.27
C ASN A 306 -20.70 -3.13 -0.01
N THR A 307 -19.84 -2.89 -0.98
CA THR A 307 -18.37 -2.97 -0.81
C THR A 307 -17.82 -1.56 -1.03
N GLU A 308 -17.28 -0.95 0.03
CA GLU A 308 -16.35 0.16 -0.15
C GLU A 308 -15.27 -0.33 -1.12
N THR A 309 -15.17 0.32 -2.29
CA THR A 309 -14.21 -0.12 -3.30
C THR A 309 -12.80 -0.08 -2.73
N GLU A 310 -11.94 -1.03 -3.11
CA GLU A 310 -10.51 -1.06 -2.72
C GLU A 310 -9.83 0.31 -2.93
N ALA A 311 -10.25 1.04 -3.97
CA ALA A 311 -9.81 2.39 -4.23
C ALA A 311 -10.13 3.36 -3.07
N VAL A 312 -11.29 3.25 -2.46
CA VAL A 312 -11.69 4.09 -1.32
C VAL A 312 -10.88 3.74 -0.08
N ARG A 313 -10.67 2.46 0.22
CA ARG A 313 -9.87 1.99 1.36
C ARG A 313 -8.38 2.33 1.20
N SER A 314 -7.76 2.01 0.08
CA SER A 314 -6.38 2.37 -0.22
C SER A 314 -6.15 3.88 -0.11
N LYS A 315 -7.14 4.68 -0.51
CA LYS A 315 -7.12 6.12 -0.38
C LYS A 315 -7.17 6.57 1.09
N GLN A 316 -8.00 5.93 1.93
CA GLN A 316 -8.09 6.25 3.36
C GLN A 316 -6.81 5.90 4.11
N TRP A 317 -6.23 4.72 3.89
CA TRP A 317 -4.97 4.30 4.50
C TRP A 317 -3.81 5.22 4.13
N ARG A 318 -3.73 5.62 2.86
CA ARG A 318 -2.74 6.58 2.38
C ARG A 318 -2.88 7.94 3.07
N GLU A 319 -4.10 8.46 3.18
CA GLU A 319 -4.38 9.75 3.83
C GLU A 319 -3.98 9.73 5.32
N ILE A 320 -4.30 8.65 6.04
CA ILE A 320 -3.94 8.47 7.45
C ILE A 320 -2.41 8.41 7.61
N GLY A 321 -1.73 7.64 6.78
CA GLY A 321 -0.28 7.49 6.82
C GLY A 321 0.47 8.79 6.54
N LEU A 322 0.06 9.50 5.50
CA LEU A 322 0.63 10.82 5.17
C LEU A 322 0.37 11.84 6.29
N GLY A 323 -0.85 11.87 6.81
CA GLY A 323 -1.23 12.75 7.92
C GLY A 323 -0.37 12.50 9.16
N ALA A 324 -0.16 11.24 9.53
CA ALA A 324 0.66 10.86 10.66
C ALA A 324 2.13 11.25 10.48
N GLN A 325 2.70 11.05 9.29
CA GLN A 325 4.09 11.43 9.03
C GLN A 325 4.30 12.96 9.01
N ILE A 326 3.32 13.72 8.51
CA ILE A 326 3.35 15.18 8.58
C ILE A 326 3.29 15.62 10.05
N LEU A 327 2.42 15.04 10.89
CA LEU A 327 2.38 15.33 12.32
C LEU A 327 3.71 15.02 13.00
N LYS A 328 4.33 13.87 12.67
CA LYS A 328 5.64 13.48 13.21
C LYS A 328 6.76 14.45 12.79
N ASP A 329 6.76 14.91 11.54
CA ASP A 329 7.72 15.90 11.03
C ASP A 329 7.56 17.28 11.72
N LEU A 330 6.35 17.58 12.22
CA LEU A 330 6.05 18.74 13.04
C LEU A 330 6.34 18.51 14.54
N ASN A 331 6.97 17.39 14.93
CA ASN A 331 7.24 16.99 16.32
C ASN A 331 5.98 16.80 17.18
N ILE A 332 4.84 16.43 16.57
CA ILE A 332 3.60 16.14 17.28
C ILE A 332 3.55 14.64 17.54
N SER A 333 3.45 14.25 18.82
CA SER A 333 3.40 12.84 19.27
C SER A 333 2.01 12.38 19.69
N SER A 334 1.14 13.31 20.12
CA SER A 334 -0.26 12.99 20.41
C SER A 334 -1.20 14.13 20.05
N ILE A 335 -2.44 13.76 19.67
CA ILE A 335 -3.44 14.71 19.19
C ILE A 335 -4.79 14.53 19.88
N ARG A 336 -5.56 15.62 19.97
CA ARG A 336 -7.01 15.63 20.10
C ARG A 336 -7.59 15.86 18.72
N LEU A 337 -8.22 14.82 18.17
CA LEU A 337 -8.67 14.82 16.77
C LEU A 337 -10.00 15.51 16.59
N LEU A 338 -10.05 16.54 15.77
CA LEU A 338 -11.29 17.23 15.37
C LEU A 338 -11.89 16.51 14.16
N THR A 339 -13.09 15.94 14.29
CA THR A 339 -13.74 15.19 13.21
C THR A 339 -15.20 15.59 13.01
N SER A 340 -15.66 15.59 11.75
CA SER A 340 -17.06 15.78 11.37
C SER A 340 -17.81 14.45 11.18
N SER A 341 -17.15 13.30 11.39
CA SER A 341 -17.74 11.96 11.24
C SER A 341 -17.29 11.05 12.38
N LYS A 342 -18.12 10.05 12.74
CA LYS A 342 -17.78 9.00 13.73
C LYS A 342 -16.77 7.96 13.21
N ARG A 343 -15.92 8.30 12.24
CA ARG A 343 -14.95 7.36 11.69
C ARG A 343 -13.85 7.08 12.69
N ILE A 344 -13.51 5.81 12.86
CA ILE A 344 -12.40 5.37 13.71
C ILE A 344 -11.12 5.43 12.86
N TYR A 345 -10.18 6.28 13.25
CA TYR A 345 -8.87 6.40 12.60
C TYR A 345 -7.89 5.35 13.17
N ILE A 346 -8.09 4.09 12.84
CA ILE A 346 -7.32 2.96 13.41
C ILE A 346 -5.83 3.01 13.06
N GLY A 347 -5.43 3.72 12.01
CA GLY A 347 -4.06 3.68 11.48
C GLY A 347 -3.05 4.63 12.13
N LEU A 348 -3.47 5.68 12.86
CA LEU A 348 -2.54 6.68 13.40
C LEU A 348 -1.61 6.13 14.48
N SER A 349 -2.08 5.19 15.30
CA SER A 349 -1.28 4.56 16.36
C SER A 349 -0.10 3.74 15.81
N GLY A 350 -0.24 3.12 14.64
CA GLY A 350 0.84 2.39 13.94
C GLY A 350 2.01 3.29 13.53
N PHE A 351 1.77 4.60 13.40
CA PHE A 351 2.79 5.61 13.09
C PHE A 351 3.42 6.28 14.33
N GLY A 352 3.01 5.87 15.54
CA GLY A 352 3.48 6.49 16.78
C GLY A 352 2.83 7.84 17.08
N ILE A 353 1.65 8.12 16.51
CA ILE A 353 0.80 9.26 16.87
C ILE A 353 -0.37 8.74 17.72
N GLU A 354 -0.44 9.18 18.97
CA GLU A 354 -1.51 8.81 19.89
C GLU A 354 -2.72 9.74 19.69
N ILE A 355 -3.93 9.18 19.55
CA ILE A 355 -5.19 9.94 19.62
C ILE A 355 -5.65 9.88 21.07
N VAL A 356 -5.43 10.96 21.83
CA VAL A 356 -5.82 11.03 23.25
C VAL A 356 -7.30 11.35 23.42
N ASP A 357 -7.91 12.00 22.43
CA ASP A 357 -9.34 12.33 22.43
C ASP A 357 -9.84 12.59 21.01
N THR A 358 -11.17 12.44 20.81
CA THR A 358 -11.83 12.75 19.54
C THR A 358 -13.01 13.70 19.81
N GLU A 359 -12.91 14.89 19.25
CA GLU A 359 -13.88 15.95 19.47
C GLU A 359 -14.70 16.20 18.19
N PRO A 360 -16.05 16.24 18.27
CA PRO A 360 -16.89 16.53 17.11
C PRO A 360 -16.72 17.99 16.66
N LEU A 361 -16.70 18.19 15.34
CA LEU A 361 -16.84 19.49 14.71
C LEU A 361 -18.28 19.74 14.31
N GLU A 362 -18.83 20.87 14.70
CA GLU A 362 -20.07 21.39 14.15
C GLU A 362 -19.81 21.86 12.70
N VAL A 363 -20.56 21.31 11.74
CA VAL A 363 -20.42 21.58 10.30
C VAL A 363 -21.66 22.27 9.76
#